data_13b28ea8c59b31f7029ce475fe3b9d46
#
_entry.id   13b28ea8c59b31f7029ce475fe3b9d46
#
_cell.length_a   1.000
_cell.length_b   1.000
_cell.length_c   1.000
_cell.angle_alpha   90.00
_cell.angle_beta   90.00
_cell.angle_gamma   90.00
#
_symmetry.space_group_name_H-M   'P 1'
#
loop_
_entity.id
_entity.type
_entity.pdbx_description
1 polymer ?
#
loop_
_entity_poly.entity_id
_entity_poly.type
_entity_poly.pdbx_seq_one_letter_code
_entity_poly.pdbx_strand_id
1 'polypeptide(L)'
;MAERLIIVSDMWGSKRGLWITSYLGYLQQYFDITYHDSQQLANLDVKVHTGENIHRAFVEGGIDTAVAHLMKKEQEPAHYLGFSTGGTIAWKASLMGLPMKSLYTVSSTRLRAEEKRPDCPITALYGDNDVYRPKTDWFKELNIKSELFKGFGHDMYTDEKIIGKVCLDLLKSVTQKPKKLHKIKVA
;
A
#
# COMPACT_ATOMS: atom_id res chain seq x y z
N MET A 1 9.69 7.63 20.18
CA MET A 1 8.32 7.75 19.65
C MET A 1 8.12 6.60 18.68
N ALA A 2 6.92 6.02 18.65
CA ALA A 2 6.58 4.99 17.67
C ALA A 2 6.61 5.58 16.25
N GLU A 3 7.01 4.78 15.25
CA GLU A 3 6.96 5.20 13.85
C GLU A 3 5.51 5.30 13.38
N ARG A 4 5.20 6.30 12.54
CA ARG A 4 3.85 6.47 11.97
C ARG A 4 3.65 5.50 10.82
N LEU A 5 2.51 4.80 10.81
CA LEU A 5 2.06 3.92 9.73
C LEU A 5 0.67 4.33 9.25
N ILE A 6 0.58 4.71 8.00
CA ILE A 6 -0.67 5.05 7.34
C ILE A 6 -1.14 3.83 6.54
N ILE A 7 -2.32 3.33 6.85
CA ILE A 7 -2.94 2.21 6.15
C ILE A 7 -4.07 2.73 5.26
N VAL A 8 -4.03 2.40 3.97
CA VAL A 8 -5.08 2.75 3.01
C VAL A 8 -5.75 1.49 2.50
N SER A 9 -7.06 1.38 2.73
CA SER A 9 -7.84 0.16 2.47
C SER A 9 -7.97 -0.16 0.97
N ASP A 10 -8.47 -1.35 0.69
CA ASP A 10 -8.97 -1.72 -0.64
C ASP A 10 -10.21 -0.90 -1.05
N MET A 11 -10.79 -1.20 -2.21
CA MET A 11 -11.98 -0.49 -2.71
C MET A 11 -13.25 -0.71 -1.88
N TRP A 12 -13.29 -1.76 -1.04
CA TRP A 12 -14.44 -2.06 -0.21
C TRP A 12 -14.48 -1.24 1.10
N GLY A 13 -13.33 -0.70 1.50
CA GLY A 13 -13.18 0.06 2.72
C GLY A 13 -13.56 -0.73 3.97
N SER A 14 -14.06 -0.05 4.98
CA SER A 14 -14.47 -0.65 6.25
C SER A 14 -15.71 -1.55 6.15
N LYS A 15 -16.49 -1.43 5.10
CA LYS A 15 -17.72 -2.25 4.92
C LYS A 15 -17.45 -3.75 4.73
N ARG A 16 -16.28 -4.11 4.20
CA ARG A 16 -15.81 -5.51 4.06
C ARG A 16 -14.40 -5.70 4.61
N GLY A 17 -13.98 -4.86 5.53
CA GLY A 17 -12.60 -4.74 5.98
C GLY A 17 -12.28 -5.46 7.29
N LEU A 18 -13.03 -6.48 7.72
CA LEU A 18 -12.73 -7.18 8.98
C LEU A 18 -11.31 -7.78 9.02
N TRP A 19 -10.76 -8.17 7.88
CA TRP A 19 -9.40 -8.69 7.74
C TRP A 19 -8.32 -7.68 8.20
N ILE A 20 -8.61 -6.38 8.16
CA ILE A 20 -7.68 -5.35 8.61
C ILE A 20 -7.39 -5.43 10.11
N THR A 21 -8.32 -5.97 10.90
CA THR A 21 -8.15 -6.11 12.34
C THR A 21 -6.97 -7.00 12.72
N SER A 22 -6.65 -8.01 11.89
CA SER A 22 -5.46 -8.84 12.09
C SER A 22 -4.17 -8.02 11.90
N TYR A 23 -4.09 -7.18 10.87
CA TYR A 23 -2.94 -6.25 10.70
C TYR A 23 -2.82 -5.29 11.88
N LEU A 24 -3.94 -4.67 12.31
CA LEU A 24 -3.94 -3.76 13.45
C LEU A 24 -3.50 -4.45 14.72
N GLY A 25 -3.99 -5.68 14.97
CA GLY A 25 -3.61 -6.48 16.12
C GLY A 25 -2.11 -6.73 16.25
N TYR A 26 -1.44 -6.99 15.12
CA TYR A 26 0.01 -7.21 15.09
C TYR A 26 0.82 -5.91 15.14
N LEU A 27 0.36 -4.83 14.52
CA LEU A 27 1.18 -3.64 14.27
C LEU A 27 0.99 -2.52 15.32
N GLN A 28 -0.16 -2.44 15.99
CA GLN A 28 -0.51 -1.35 16.90
C GLN A 28 0.44 -1.20 18.11
N GLN A 29 1.19 -2.24 18.45
CA GLN A 29 2.18 -2.19 19.54
C GLN A 29 3.48 -1.50 19.12
N TYR A 30 3.72 -1.34 17.82
CA TYR A 30 4.99 -0.88 17.26
C TYR A 30 4.87 0.40 16.46
N PHE A 31 3.67 0.71 15.98
CA PHE A 31 3.39 1.86 15.14
C PHE A 31 2.26 2.72 15.72
N ASP A 32 2.37 4.02 15.50
CA ASP A 32 1.25 4.94 15.58
C ASP A 32 0.47 4.85 14.25
N ILE A 33 -0.70 4.18 14.28
CA ILE A 33 -1.43 3.78 13.08
C ILE A 33 -2.58 4.73 12.81
N THR A 34 -2.62 5.26 11.58
CA THR A 34 -3.80 5.91 11.02
C THR A 34 -4.36 5.04 9.89
N TYR A 35 -5.65 4.72 9.97
CA TYR A 35 -6.36 3.97 8.94
C TYR A 35 -7.26 4.88 8.12
N HIS A 36 -7.12 4.81 6.80
CA HIS A 36 -7.98 5.50 5.84
C HIS A 36 -8.81 4.51 5.02
N ASP A 37 -10.10 4.67 5.09
CA ASP A 37 -11.06 4.00 4.22
C ASP A 37 -11.02 4.65 2.81
N SER A 38 -10.73 3.88 1.78
CA SER A 38 -10.60 4.39 0.42
C SER A 38 -11.90 4.99 -0.13
N GLN A 39 -13.08 4.45 0.24
CA GLN A 39 -14.36 5.02 -0.17
C GLN A 39 -14.61 6.38 0.47
N GLN A 40 -14.25 6.53 1.76
CA GLN A 40 -14.36 7.81 2.47
C GLN A 40 -13.36 8.83 1.91
N LEU A 41 -12.12 8.42 1.64
CA LEU A 41 -11.15 9.30 0.98
C LEU A 41 -11.64 9.77 -0.39
N ALA A 42 -12.26 8.88 -1.16
CA ALA A 42 -12.79 9.19 -2.50
C ALA A 42 -14.14 9.93 -2.44
N ASN A 43 -14.72 10.10 -1.26
CA ASN A 43 -16.07 10.66 -1.07
C ASN A 43 -17.10 10.01 -1.99
N LEU A 44 -17.06 8.65 -2.07
CA LEU A 44 -17.94 7.91 -2.98
C LEU A 44 -19.38 7.89 -2.50
N ASP A 45 -20.28 8.37 -3.33
CA ASP A 45 -21.74 8.19 -3.19
C ASP A 45 -22.23 7.18 -4.25
N VAL A 46 -22.20 5.90 -3.91
CA VAL A 46 -22.65 4.83 -4.81
C VAL A 46 -23.99 4.27 -4.32
N LYS A 47 -25.04 4.48 -5.09
CA LYS A 47 -26.42 4.04 -4.72
C LYS A 47 -26.52 2.52 -4.59
N VAL A 48 -25.88 1.77 -5.50
CA VAL A 48 -25.89 0.30 -5.50
C VAL A 48 -24.45 -0.20 -5.34
N HIS A 49 -24.14 -0.78 -4.18
CA HIS A 49 -22.80 -1.22 -3.79
C HIS A 49 -22.43 -2.57 -4.41
N THR A 50 -22.26 -2.61 -5.75
CA THR A 50 -21.61 -3.73 -6.45
C THR A 50 -20.13 -3.43 -6.67
N GLY A 51 -19.32 -4.47 -6.85
CA GLY A 51 -17.90 -4.30 -7.18
C GLY A 51 -17.68 -3.48 -8.45
N GLU A 52 -18.54 -3.68 -9.46
CA GLU A 52 -18.50 -2.94 -10.71
C GLU A 52 -18.77 -1.44 -10.52
N ASN A 53 -19.83 -1.09 -9.79
CA ASN A 53 -20.19 0.32 -9.57
C ASN A 53 -19.14 1.05 -8.72
N ILE A 54 -18.63 0.39 -7.67
CA ILE A 54 -17.55 0.95 -6.83
C ILE A 54 -16.28 1.14 -7.65
N HIS A 55 -15.87 0.11 -8.41
CA HIS A 55 -14.69 0.20 -9.27
C HIS A 55 -14.82 1.33 -10.29
N ARG A 56 -15.97 1.43 -10.97
CA ARG A 56 -16.24 2.50 -11.92
C ARG A 56 -16.14 3.88 -11.28
N ALA A 57 -16.75 4.08 -10.11
CA ALA A 57 -16.70 5.35 -9.40
C ALA A 57 -15.26 5.74 -9.00
N PHE A 58 -14.41 4.76 -8.62
CA PHE A 58 -12.99 5.03 -8.39
C PHE A 58 -12.28 5.46 -9.68
N VAL A 59 -12.55 4.81 -10.79
CA VAL A 59 -11.89 5.11 -12.08
C VAL A 59 -12.36 6.45 -12.66
N GLU A 60 -13.62 6.81 -12.48
CA GLU A 60 -14.23 8.05 -13.00
C GLU A 60 -13.90 9.31 -12.16
N GLY A 61 -12.93 9.24 -11.25
CA GLY A 61 -12.44 10.40 -10.49
C GLY A 61 -12.26 10.15 -8.98
N GLY A 62 -12.79 9.03 -8.46
CA GLY A 62 -12.67 8.70 -7.04
C GLY A 62 -11.22 8.52 -6.60
N ILE A 63 -10.34 7.97 -7.45
CA ILE A 63 -8.91 7.84 -7.13
C ILE A 63 -8.28 9.24 -6.96
N ASP A 64 -8.51 10.16 -7.86
CA ASP A 64 -7.91 11.49 -7.82
C ASP A 64 -8.44 12.31 -6.62
N THR A 65 -9.74 12.17 -6.31
CA THR A 65 -10.35 12.74 -5.09
C THR A 65 -9.70 12.15 -3.83
N ALA A 66 -9.52 10.83 -3.78
CA ALA A 66 -8.89 10.16 -2.64
C ALA A 66 -7.43 10.59 -2.45
N VAL A 67 -6.68 10.77 -3.54
CA VAL A 67 -5.30 11.29 -3.53
C VAL A 67 -5.27 12.68 -2.91
N ALA A 68 -6.12 13.60 -3.39
CA ALA A 68 -6.19 14.95 -2.87
C ALA A 68 -6.55 14.99 -1.37
N HIS A 69 -7.49 14.18 -0.93
CA HIS A 69 -7.87 14.09 0.47
C HIS A 69 -6.78 13.44 1.33
N LEU A 70 -6.10 12.41 0.85
CA LEU A 70 -4.97 11.80 1.56
C LEU A 70 -3.84 12.82 1.76
N MET A 71 -3.46 13.55 0.72
CA MET A 71 -2.45 14.60 0.80
C MET A 71 -2.82 15.73 1.76
N LYS A 72 -4.10 16.07 1.85
CA LYS A 72 -4.58 17.08 2.80
C LYS A 72 -4.51 16.60 4.25
N LYS A 73 -4.74 15.31 4.49
CA LYS A 73 -4.79 14.73 5.84
C LYS A 73 -3.39 14.36 6.36
N GLU A 74 -2.50 13.92 5.48
CA GLU A 74 -1.19 13.40 5.84
C GLU A 74 -0.09 14.34 5.30
N GLN A 75 0.51 15.12 6.19
CA GLN A 75 1.54 16.10 5.84
C GLN A 75 2.92 15.73 6.38
N GLU A 76 2.96 14.83 7.37
CA GLU A 76 4.19 14.39 8.01
C GLU A 76 4.71 13.08 7.40
N PRO A 77 6.05 12.90 7.30
CA PRO A 77 6.61 11.67 6.78
C PRO A 77 6.18 10.43 7.57
N ALA A 78 5.62 9.42 6.89
CA ALA A 78 5.16 8.18 7.46
C ALA A 78 5.49 6.97 6.59
N HIS A 79 5.41 5.76 7.13
CA HIS A 79 5.34 4.53 6.38
C HIS A 79 3.92 4.34 5.86
N TYR A 80 3.78 3.83 4.64
CA TYR A 80 2.48 3.58 4.04
C TYR A 80 2.29 2.10 3.71
N LEU A 81 1.11 1.57 4.03
CA LEU A 81 0.65 0.24 3.66
C LEU A 81 -0.65 0.38 2.87
N GLY A 82 -0.63 0.04 1.61
CA GLY A 82 -1.79 0.16 0.72
C GLY A 82 -2.25 -1.17 0.16
N PHE A 83 -3.55 -1.43 0.19
CA PHE A 83 -4.17 -2.64 -0.32
C PHE A 83 -5.00 -2.33 -1.57
N SER A 84 -4.81 -3.11 -2.64
CA SER A 84 -5.59 -2.97 -3.88
C SER A 84 -5.64 -1.50 -4.35
N THR A 85 -6.82 -0.88 -4.43
CA THR A 85 -7.00 0.54 -4.79
C THR A 85 -6.26 1.49 -3.85
N GLY A 86 -6.17 1.16 -2.55
CA GLY A 86 -5.45 1.98 -1.57
C GLY A 86 -3.96 2.11 -1.87
N GLY A 87 -3.33 1.04 -2.40
CA GLY A 87 -1.93 1.13 -2.84
C GLY A 87 -1.77 2.08 -4.04
N THR A 88 -2.74 2.11 -4.95
CA THR A 88 -2.76 3.06 -6.07
C THR A 88 -2.92 4.50 -5.61
N ILE A 89 -3.82 4.74 -4.65
CA ILE A 89 -4.03 6.06 -4.06
C ILE A 89 -2.73 6.55 -3.39
N ALA A 90 -2.09 5.72 -2.56
CA ALA A 90 -0.84 6.06 -1.89
C ALA A 90 0.30 6.31 -2.91
N TRP A 91 0.42 5.48 -3.94
CA TRP A 91 1.39 5.64 -5.02
C TRP A 91 1.25 7.00 -5.70
N LYS A 92 0.04 7.33 -6.17
CA LYS A 92 -0.23 8.59 -6.86
C LYS A 92 -0.02 9.81 -5.94
N ALA A 93 -0.43 9.72 -4.68
CA ALA A 93 -0.21 10.77 -3.70
C ALA A 93 1.30 11.03 -3.50
N SER A 94 2.12 9.99 -3.45
CA SER A 94 3.58 10.15 -3.36
C SER A 94 4.17 10.78 -4.60
N LEU A 95 3.72 10.43 -5.80
CA LEU A 95 4.15 11.09 -7.03
C LEU A 95 3.80 12.59 -7.06
N MET A 96 2.74 12.99 -6.35
CA MET A 96 2.34 14.38 -6.19
C MET A 96 3.02 15.10 -5.00
N GLY A 97 3.96 14.43 -4.31
CA GLY A 97 4.76 15.04 -3.27
C GLY A 97 4.34 14.70 -1.83
N LEU A 98 3.42 13.76 -1.61
CA LEU A 98 3.13 13.27 -0.26
C LEU A 98 4.39 12.67 0.37
N PRO A 99 4.87 13.15 1.52
CA PRO A 99 6.10 12.68 2.13
C PRO A 99 5.94 11.25 2.65
N MET A 100 6.77 10.32 2.10
CA MET A 100 6.76 8.92 2.51
C MET A 100 8.14 8.45 2.93
N LYS A 101 8.21 7.77 4.08
CA LYS A 101 9.41 7.02 4.49
C LYS A 101 9.56 5.72 3.71
N SER A 102 8.47 5.05 3.41
CA SER A 102 8.39 3.86 2.56
C SER A 102 6.95 3.59 2.13
N LEU A 103 6.81 2.86 1.04
CA LEU A 103 5.52 2.39 0.53
C LEU A 103 5.52 0.86 0.41
N TYR A 104 4.61 0.21 1.13
CA TYR A 104 4.37 -1.22 1.05
C TYR A 104 2.99 -1.45 0.39
N THR A 105 2.96 -2.15 -0.73
CA THR A 105 1.71 -2.40 -1.46
C THR A 105 1.40 -3.88 -1.55
N VAL A 106 0.13 -4.25 -1.36
CA VAL A 106 -0.34 -5.61 -1.49
C VAL A 106 -1.48 -5.66 -2.49
N SER A 107 -1.32 -6.44 -3.55
CA SER A 107 -2.29 -6.59 -4.65
C SER A 107 -2.77 -5.25 -5.23
N SER A 108 -1.89 -4.25 -5.32
CA SER A 108 -2.32 -2.93 -5.78
C SER A 108 -2.73 -2.94 -7.24
N THR A 109 -3.97 -2.55 -7.49
CA THR A 109 -4.53 -2.47 -8.83
C THR A 109 -3.95 -1.31 -9.62
N ARG A 110 -4.04 -1.36 -10.96
CA ARG A 110 -3.69 -0.25 -11.88
C ARG A 110 -2.23 0.23 -11.86
N LEU A 111 -1.38 -0.19 -10.92
CA LEU A 111 0.04 0.19 -10.93
C LEU A 111 0.75 -0.21 -12.22
N ARG A 112 0.26 -1.26 -12.92
CA ARG A 112 0.75 -1.66 -14.24
C ARG A 112 0.66 -0.56 -15.34
N ALA A 113 -0.11 0.50 -15.09
CA ALA A 113 -0.25 1.65 -15.98
C ALA A 113 0.63 2.85 -15.56
N GLU A 114 1.32 2.75 -14.44
CA GLU A 114 2.21 3.81 -13.97
C GLU A 114 3.59 3.67 -14.61
N GLU A 115 4.12 4.77 -15.13
CA GLU A 115 5.44 4.84 -15.78
C GLU A 115 6.51 5.43 -14.85
N LYS A 116 6.10 6.02 -13.74
CA LYS A 116 6.99 6.63 -12.74
C LYS A 116 6.79 5.97 -11.38
N ARG A 117 7.87 5.91 -10.62
CA ARG A 117 7.83 5.42 -9.24
C ARG A 117 7.93 6.56 -8.23
N PRO A 118 7.34 6.41 -7.04
CA PRO A 118 7.63 7.25 -5.88
C PRO A 118 9.12 7.27 -5.53
N ASP A 119 9.58 8.40 -5.01
CA ASP A 119 10.98 8.56 -4.53
C ASP A 119 11.11 8.11 -3.06
N CYS A 120 10.75 6.86 -2.80
CA CYS A 120 10.94 6.22 -1.51
C CYS A 120 11.19 4.71 -1.71
N PRO A 121 11.66 3.97 -0.68
CA PRO A 121 11.72 2.52 -0.71
C PRO A 121 10.34 1.92 -0.94
N ILE A 122 10.21 1.03 -1.94
CA ILE A 122 8.95 0.40 -2.29
C ILE A 122 9.09 -1.12 -2.20
N THR A 123 8.09 -1.77 -1.59
CA THR A 123 7.92 -3.22 -1.64
C THR A 123 6.50 -3.52 -2.15
N ALA A 124 6.41 -4.38 -3.17
CA ALA A 124 5.14 -4.73 -3.80
C ALA A 124 4.92 -6.26 -3.77
N LEU A 125 3.82 -6.69 -3.17
CA LEU A 125 3.42 -8.09 -3.09
C LEU A 125 2.21 -8.37 -3.97
N TYR A 126 2.26 -9.49 -4.70
CA TYR A 126 1.14 -9.97 -5.52
C TYR A 126 1.02 -11.48 -5.47
N GLY A 127 -0.20 -11.97 -5.64
CA GLY A 127 -0.43 -13.37 -6.00
C GLY A 127 -0.04 -13.62 -7.46
N ASP A 128 0.44 -14.82 -7.77
CA ASP A 128 0.79 -15.18 -9.15
C ASP A 128 -0.46 -15.32 -10.04
N ASN A 129 -1.63 -15.60 -9.45
CA ASN A 129 -2.93 -15.65 -10.10
C ASN A 129 -3.69 -14.31 -10.09
N ASP A 130 -3.08 -13.22 -9.56
CA ASP A 130 -3.71 -11.90 -9.59
C ASP A 130 -3.66 -11.32 -11.01
N VAL A 131 -4.81 -11.27 -11.67
CA VAL A 131 -4.94 -10.76 -13.05
C VAL A 131 -4.67 -9.26 -13.18
N TYR A 132 -4.66 -8.53 -12.07
CA TYR A 132 -4.43 -7.09 -12.03
C TYR A 132 -2.96 -6.72 -11.80
N ARG A 133 -2.10 -7.69 -11.50
CA ARG A 133 -0.68 -7.45 -11.23
C ARG A 133 0.06 -6.90 -12.45
N PRO A 134 1.11 -6.10 -12.25
CA PRO A 134 2.04 -5.74 -13.30
C PRO A 134 2.81 -6.96 -13.85
N LYS A 135 3.29 -6.86 -15.08
CA LYS A 135 4.24 -7.83 -15.65
C LYS A 135 5.59 -7.75 -14.93
N THR A 136 6.36 -8.82 -14.97
CA THR A 136 7.66 -8.90 -14.29
C THR A 136 8.64 -7.80 -14.73
N ASP A 137 8.60 -7.42 -16.00
CA ASP A 137 9.52 -6.38 -16.54
C ASP A 137 9.19 -5.00 -16.00
N TRP A 138 7.92 -4.69 -15.74
CA TRP A 138 7.52 -3.43 -15.11
C TRP A 138 8.21 -3.21 -13.75
N PHE A 139 8.34 -4.27 -12.92
CA PHE A 139 9.03 -4.16 -11.63
C PHE A 139 10.53 -3.89 -11.80
N LYS A 140 11.15 -4.49 -12.82
CA LYS A 140 12.57 -4.28 -13.13
C LYS A 140 12.84 -2.87 -13.65
N GLU A 141 12.02 -2.41 -14.60
CA GLU A 141 12.13 -1.08 -15.22
C GLU A 141 12.02 0.04 -14.17
N LEU A 142 11.10 -0.11 -13.23
CA LEU A 142 10.91 0.86 -12.15
C LEU A 142 11.77 0.58 -10.91
N ASN A 143 12.64 -0.42 -10.95
CA ASN A 143 13.50 -0.83 -9.82
C ASN A 143 12.72 -1.00 -8.51
N ILE A 144 11.65 -1.82 -8.56
CA ILE A 144 10.77 -2.09 -7.43
C ILE A 144 11.05 -3.47 -6.86
N LYS A 145 11.27 -3.55 -5.55
CA LYS A 145 11.31 -4.84 -4.84
C LYS A 145 9.92 -5.47 -4.89
N SER A 146 9.81 -6.61 -5.57
CA SER A 146 8.54 -7.34 -5.68
C SER A 146 8.67 -8.77 -5.21
N GLU A 147 7.57 -9.32 -4.70
CA GLU A 147 7.47 -10.72 -4.30
C GLU A 147 6.14 -11.30 -4.82
N LEU A 148 6.22 -12.47 -5.46
CA LEU A 148 5.06 -13.18 -5.99
C LEU A 148 4.77 -14.41 -5.13
N PHE A 149 3.50 -14.57 -4.74
CA PHE A 149 3.04 -15.68 -3.91
C PHE A 149 2.27 -16.69 -4.76
N LYS A 150 2.82 -17.90 -4.85
CA LYS A 150 2.25 -18.99 -5.66
C LYS A 150 0.90 -19.43 -5.12
N GLY A 151 -0.08 -19.55 -6.02
CA GLY A 151 -1.43 -20.04 -5.72
C GLY A 151 -2.38 -18.96 -5.19
N PHE A 152 -1.93 -17.73 -4.99
CA PHE A 152 -2.77 -16.65 -4.49
C PHE A 152 -3.34 -15.78 -5.62
N GLY A 153 -4.57 -15.32 -5.43
CA GLY A 153 -5.25 -14.34 -6.27
C GLY A 153 -5.13 -12.91 -5.72
N HIS A 154 -6.07 -12.06 -6.16
CA HIS A 154 -6.08 -10.63 -5.82
C HIS A 154 -6.30 -10.35 -4.33
N ASP A 155 -7.12 -11.14 -3.67
CA ASP A 155 -7.53 -10.99 -2.27
C ASP A 155 -6.55 -11.61 -1.24
N MET A 156 -5.33 -11.94 -1.67
CA MET A 156 -4.32 -12.59 -0.83
C MET A 156 -4.06 -11.86 0.50
N TYR A 157 -4.29 -10.56 0.55
CA TYR A 157 -4.10 -9.74 1.77
C TYR A 157 -5.08 -10.10 2.90
N THR A 158 -6.08 -10.93 2.64
CA THR A 158 -7.00 -11.44 3.67
C THR A 158 -6.53 -12.74 4.30
N ASP A 159 -5.49 -13.38 3.75
CA ASP A 159 -4.94 -14.64 4.21
C ASP A 159 -3.93 -14.43 5.35
N GLU A 160 -4.07 -15.19 6.44
CA GLU A 160 -3.23 -15.06 7.65
C GLU A 160 -1.73 -15.24 7.40
N LYS A 161 -1.33 -16.06 6.44
CA LYS A 161 0.07 -16.22 6.05
C LYS A 161 0.64 -14.95 5.44
N ILE A 162 -0.14 -14.29 4.61
CA ILE A 162 0.24 -13.02 3.97
C ILE A 162 0.21 -11.89 4.99
N ILE A 163 -0.80 -11.84 5.85
CA ILE A 163 -0.88 -10.89 6.97
C ILE A 163 0.38 -10.98 7.82
N GLY A 164 0.72 -12.18 8.28
CA GLY A 164 1.93 -12.42 9.07
C GLY A 164 3.22 -11.99 8.36
N LYS A 165 3.35 -12.29 7.05
CA LYS A 165 4.49 -11.87 6.23
C LYS A 165 4.63 -10.35 6.15
N VAL A 166 3.54 -9.65 5.81
CA VAL A 166 3.53 -8.17 5.68
C VAL A 166 3.87 -7.52 7.03
N CYS A 167 3.25 -7.98 8.11
CA CYS A 167 3.53 -7.46 9.45
C CYS A 167 4.99 -7.64 9.84
N LEU A 168 5.57 -8.83 9.62
CA LEU A 168 6.99 -9.10 9.90
C LEU A 168 7.92 -8.22 9.07
N ASP A 169 7.62 -7.99 7.81
CA ASP A 169 8.45 -7.14 6.94
C ASP A 169 8.43 -5.68 7.42
N LEU A 170 7.24 -5.15 7.75
CA LEU A 170 7.10 -3.80 8.29
C LEU A 170 7.87 -3.66 9.62
N LEU A 171 7.73 -4.61 10.54
CA LEU A 171 8.47 -4.62 11.80
C LEU A 171 9.98 -4.64 11.59
N LYS A 172 10.48 -5.48 10.68
CA LYS A 172 11.91 -5.52 10.33
C LYS A 172 12.41 -4.19 9.79
N SER A 173 11.61 -3.49 9.01
CA SER A 173 12.00 -2.21 8.40
C SER A 173 12.28 -1.12 9.44
N VAL A 174 11.61 -1.16 10.59
CA VAL A 174 11.74 -0.16 11.66
C VAL A 174 12.62 -0.61 12.84
N THR A 175 12.78 -1.92 13.01
CA THR A 175 13.60 -2.47 14.12
C THR A 175 15.05 -2.72 13.74
N GLN A 176 15.35 -2.97 12.46
CA GLN A 176 16.71 -3.17 12.00
C GLN A 176 17.39 -1.81 11.81
N LYS A 177 18.32 -1.45 12.72
CA LYS A 177 19.21 -0.31 12.50
C LYS A 177 19.95 -0.49 11.18
N PRO A 178 20.06 0.57 10.34
CA PRO A 178 20.87 0.47 9.12
C PRO A 178 22.29 0.02 9.51
N LYS A 179 22.76 -1.08 8.91
CA LYS A 179 24.16 -1.49 9.07
C LYS A 179 25.02 -0.32 8.61
N LYS A 180 25.73 0.35 9.52
CA LYS A 180 26.76 1.32 9.17
C LYS A 180 27.75 0.58 8.28
N LEU A 181 27.78 0.89 7.00
CA LEU A 181 28.87 0.51 6.11
C LEU A 181 30.14 1.17 6.67
N HIS A 182 30.97 0.41 7.34
CA HIS A 182 32.31 0.82 7.66
C HIS A 182 33.03 1.02 6.32
N LYS A 183 33.24 2.29 5.97
CA LYS A 183 34.18 2.62 4.91
C LYS A 183 35.54 2.14 5.38
N ILE A 184 36.01 1.02 4.85
CA ILE A 184 37.40 0.60 4.99
C ILE A 184 38.22 1.69 4.30
N LYS A 185 38.89 2.51 5.08
CA LYS A 185 39.99 3.35 4.55
C LYS A 185 41.10 2.39 4.17
N VAL A 186 41.27 2.19 2.88
CA VAL A 186 42.51 1.59 2.36
C VAL A 186 43.55 2.71 2.45
N ALA A 187 44.58 2.45 3.23
CA ALA A 187 45.78 3.28 3.36
C ALA A 187 46.67 3.08 2.13
#